data_48d6ff7b037f55bf9a5d480fc359cba0
#
_entry.id   48d6ff7b037f55bf9a5d480fc359cba0
#
_cell.length_a   1.000
_cell.length_b   1.000
_cell.length_c   1.000
_cell.angle_alpha   90.00
_cell.angle_beta   90.00
_cell.angle_gamma   90.00
#
_symmetry.space_group_name_H-M   'P 1'
#
loop_
_entity.id
_entity.type
_entity.pdbx_description
1 polymer ?
#
loop_
_entity_poly.entity_id
_entity_poly.type
_entity_poly.pdbx_seq_one_letter_code
_entity_poly.pdbx_strand_id
1 'polypeptide(L)'
;MNPVLHIRNLNKTFGTTAALRDINLELRQGEMLFLLGPSGCGKTTLLRAIAGFEQPDSGEIWLKDRCIFNSRFSLPTQQRRIGYVVQEGVLFPHLSVYRNIAYGLSNGKGSSPQDRQRIEAVMSLTGIGELANRFPHQLSGGQQQRVALARALAPEPELILFDEPFSALDEHLRQKIRREMLHALRQSGTSAIFVTHDRDEALSHADRIAVLSDGRILQTDTPRRLYWSPSSLAAAQFIGDSIVLDAQRSSDGTQAQCALGTFPLAAAPQTPSEHPIEGKLLVRPEQFVLTETANVPPHNTQPVFGAKVESIEFKGRYTAVALNINGVCFTLDTVHAPPVCSGDTVRLVFEGTALFFPPEQE
;
A
#
# COMPACT_ATOMS: atom_id res chain seq x y z
N MET A 1 -4.74 -19.70 13.26
CA MET A 1 -4.42 -18.67 14.27
C MET A 1 -5.51 -17.62 14.20
N ASN A 2 -6.09 -17.23 15.33
CA ASN A 2 -7.11 -16.19 15.34
C ASN A 2 -6.46 -14.85 14.91
N PRO A 3 -7.16 -14.01 14.12
CA PRO A 3 -6.67 -12.69 13.75
C PRO A 3 -6.56 -11.79 14.98
N VAL A 4 -5.60 -10.85 14.99
CA VAL A 4 -5.48 -9.83 16.04
C VAL A 4 -6.54 -8.76 15.91
N LEU A 5 -6.93 -8.41 14.68
CA LEU A 5 -8.06 -7.53 14.38
C LEU A 5 -8.99 -8.24 13.41
N HIS A 6 -10.29 -8.16 13.71
CA HIS A 6 -11.34 -8.65 12.81
C HIS A 6 -12.46 -7.62 12.72
N ILE A 7 -12.77 -7.19 11.52
CA ILE A 7 -13.82 -6.21 11.19
C ILE A 7 -14.85 -6.91 10.32
N ARG A 8 -16.12 -6.76 10.67
CA ARG A 8 -17.26 -7.35 9.93
C ARG A 8 -18.30 -6.30 9.60
N ASN A 9 -18.62 -6.20 8.30
CA ASN A 9 -19.72 -5.40 7.76
C ASN A 9 -19.76 -3.98 8.33
N LEU A 10 -18.58 -3.34 8.46
CA LEU A 10 -18.45 -2.03 9.07
C LEU A 10 -18.91 -0.94 8.10
N ASN A 11 -19.83 -0.10 8.56
CA ASN A 11 -20.37 1.01 7.78
C ASN A 11 -20.23 2.33 8.52
N LYS A 12 -19.97 3.41 7.75
CA LYS A 12 -19.94 4.78 8.26
C LYS A 12 -20.37 5.77 7.20
N THR A 13 -21.30 6.64 7.57
CA THR A 13 -21.82 7.70 6.71
C THR A 13 -21.65 9.06 7.39
N PHE A 14 -21.26 10.08 6.65
CA PHE A 14 -21.24 11.48 7.08
C PHE A 14 -22.25 12.26 6.22
N GLY A 15 -23.35 12.66 6.82
CA GLY A 15 -24.46 13.27 6.08
C GLY A 15 -24.96 12.33 4.97
N THR A 16 -24.77 12.71 3.72
CA THR A 16 -25.14 11.87 2.55
C THR A 16 -24.00 11.04 2.00
N THR A 17 -22.77 11.22 2.51
CA THR A 17 -21.56 10.54 1.97
C THR A 17 -21.25 9.29 2.79
N ALA A 18 -21.37 8.13 2.18
CA ALA A 18 -20.94 6.87 2.79
C ALA A 18 -19.43 6.73 2.68
N ALA A 19 -18.73 6.93 3.79
CA ALA A 19 -17.28 6.86 3.88
C ALA A 19 -16.75 5.43 4.01
N LEU A 20 -17.51 4.53 4.64
CA LEU A 20 -17.22 3.10 4.74
C LEU A 20 -18.48 2.31 4.38
N ARG A 21 -18.32 1.29 3.53
CA ARG A 21 -19.41 0.47 2.99
C ARG A 21 -19.03 -1.00 3.09
N ASP A 22 -19.65 -1.69 4.01
CA ASP A 22 -19.48 -3.14 4.20
C ASP A 22 -18.01 -3.57 4.30
N ILE A 23 -17.23 -2.87 5.13
CA ILE A 23 -15.83 -3.17 5.32
C ILE A 23 -15.68 -4.49 6.09
N ASN A 24 -14.97 -5.42 5.47
CA ASN A 24 -14.55 -6.69 6.05
C ASN A 24 -13.02 -6.77 5.97
N LEU A 25 -12.35 -6.91 7.13
CA LEU A 25 -10.90 -6.88 7.19
C LEU A 25 -10.37 -7.74 8.34
N GLU A 26 -9.32 -8.49 8.06
CA GLU A 26 -8.60 -9.26 9.08
C GLU A 26 -7.12 -8.90 9.08
N LEU A 27 -6.55 -8.78 10.29
CA LEU A 27 -5.11 -8.60 10.52
C LEU A 27 -4.59 -9.74 11.39
N ARG A 28 -3.51 -10.37 10.95
CA ARG A 28 -2.86 -11.45 11.68
C ARG A 28 -1.88 -10.93 12.73
N GLN A 29 -1.53 -11.77 13.70
CA GLN A 29 -0.54 -11.39 14.71
C GLN A 29 0.84 -11.12 14.06
N GLY A 30 1.44 -9.99 14.39
CA GLY A 30 2.74 -9.55 13.87
C GLY A 30 2.73 -9.08 12.41
N GLU A 31 1.56 -9.04 11.76
CA GLU A 31 1.40 -8.63 10.36
C GLU A 31 1.47 -7.10 10.23
N MET A 32 2.11 -6.64 9.16
CA MET A 32 2.08 -5.26 8.69
C MET A 32 1.14 -5.16 7.49
N LEU A 33 -0.05 -4.63 7.71
CA LEU A 33 -1.06 -4.39 6.68
C LEU A 33 -1.00 -2.93 6.23
N PHE A 34 -0.98 -2.71 4.92
CA PHE A 34 -1.06 -1.37 4.35
C PHE A 34 -2.45 -1.15 3.75
N LEU A 35 -3.09 -0.04 4.13
CA LEU A 35 -4.32 0.45 3.51
C LEU A 35 -3.94 1.43 2.40
N LEU A 36 -4.18 1.04 1.17
CA LEU A 36 -3.85 1.81 -0.01
C LEU A 36 -5.14 2.23 -0.73
N GLY A 37 -5.19 3.45 -1.26
CA GLY A 37 -6.37 3.94 -1.95
C GLY A 37 -6.30 5.44 -2.25
N PRO A 38 -7.14 5.98 -3.16
CA PRO A 38 -7.16 7.39 -3.50
C PRO A 38 -7.51 8.27 -2.28
N SER A 39 -7.21 9.57 -2.39
CA SER A 39 -7.60 10.53 -1.35
C SER A 39 -9.12 10.54 -1.19
N GLY A 40 -9.61 10.58 0.05
CA GLY A 40 -11.04 10.60 0.35
C GLY A 40 -11.77 9.25 0.30
N CYS A 41 -11.12 8.13 -0.03
CA CYS A 41 -11.78 6.82 -0.13
C CYS A 41 -12.14 6.16 1.22
N GLY A 42 -11.81 6.79 2.37
CA GLY A 42 -12.21 6.28 3.69
C GLY A 42 -11.09 5.70 4.57
N LYS A 43 -9.81 5.71 4.15
CA LYS A 43 -8.68 5.12 4.90
C LYS A 43 -8.55 5.67 6.32
N THR A 44 -8.45 6.99 6.47
CA THR A 44 -8.36 7.66 7.79
C THR A 44 -9.63 7.43 8.62
N THR A 45 -10.80 7.40 7.98
CA THR A 45 -12.06 7.07 8.66
C THR A 45 -12.03 5.66 9.26
N LEU A 46 -11.53 4.69 8.49
CA LEU A 46 -11.37 3.31 8.97
C LEU A 46 -10.38 3.24 10.15
N LEU A 47 -9.22 3.88 10.05
CA LEU A 47 -8.26 3.95 11.15
C LEU A 47 -8.88 4.57 12.41
N ARG A 48 -9.59 5.71 12.26
CA ARG A 48 -10.24 6.41 13.36
C ARG A 48 -11.36 5.58 14.00
N ALA A 49 -12.09 4.79 13.19
CA ALA A 49 -13.10 3.85 13.67
C ALA A 49 -12.46 2.72 14.50
N ILE A 50 -11.35 2.14 14.05
CA ILE A 50 -10.60 1.12 14.79
C ILE A 50 -10.05 1.70 16.10
N ALA A 51 -9.49 2.91 16.08
CA ALA A 51 -8.96 3.59 17.25
C ALA A 51 -10.05 4.01 18.27
N GLY A 52 -11.29 4.21 17.80
CA GLY A 52 -12.41 4.70 18.60
C GLY A 52 -12.55 6.21 18.64
N PHE A 53 -11.87 6.94 17.72
CA PHE A 53 -12.07 8.38 17.52
C PHE A 53 -13.29 8.68 16.67
N GLU A 54 -13.74 7.70 15.88
CA GLU A 54 -14.95 7.77 15.06
C GLU A 54 -15.84 6.58 15.39
N GLN A 55 -17.13 6.83 15.55
CA GLN A 55 -18.10 5.77 15.81
C GLN A 55 -18.74 5.32 14.50
N PRO A 56 -18.58 4.03 14.11
CA PRO A 56 -19.29 3.47 12.96
C PRO A 56 -20.81 3.45 13.19
N ASP A 57 -21.57 3.40 12.10
CA ASP A 57 -23.03 3.36 12.15
C ASP A 57 -23.52 1.92 12.36
N SER A 58 -22.79 0.94 11.81
CA SER A 58 -23.10 -0.50 11.98
C SER A 58 -21.85 -1.38 11.76
N GLY A 59 -21.99 -2.66 12.05
CA GLY A 59 -20.93 -3.66 11.95
C GLY A 59 -20.29 -3.98 13.29
N GLU A 60 -19.15 -4.67 13.23
CA GLU A 60 -18.42 -5.12 14.41
C GLU A 60 -16.91 -4.94 14.24
N ILE A 61 -16.23 -4.61 15.34
CA ILE A 61 -14.77 -4.60 15.43
C ILE A 61 -14.34 -5.44 16.63
N TRP A 62 -13.49 -6.43 16.37
CA TRP A 62 -12.91 -7.31 17.37
C TRP A 62 -11.41 -7.14 17.42
N LEU A 63 -10.84 -6.98 18.61
CA LEU A 63 -9.40 -6.98 18.85
C LEU A 63 -9.06 -8.22 19.69
N LYS A 64 -8.38 -9.19 19.07
CA LYS A 64 -8.27 -10.57 19.59
C LYS A 64 -9.66 -11.14 19.88
N ASP A 65 -9.88 -11.61 21.11
CA ASP A 65 -11.15 -12.21 21.52
C ASP A 65 -12.12 -11.19 22.14
N ARG A 66 -11.81 -9.88 22.06
CA ARG A 66 -12.59 -8.82 22.68
C ARG A 66 -13.31 -7.98 21.62
N CYS A 67 -14.63 -7.92 21.67
CA CYS A 67 -15.41 -6.97 20.91
C CYS A 67 -15.12 -5.55 21.44
N ILE A 68 -14.62 -4.66 20.56
CA ILE A 68 -14.35 -3.26 20.90
C ILE A 68 -15.38 -2.31 20.31
N PHE A 69 -16.16 -2.77 19.34
CA PHE A 69 -17.31 -2.04 18.80
C PHE A 69 -18.34 -3.01 18.23
N ASN A 70 -19.61 -2.74 18.50
CA ASN A 70 -20.78 -3.24 17.77
C ASN A 70 -21.93 -2.22 17.84
N SER A 71 -23.09 -2.52 17.24
CA SER A 71 -24.25 -1.61 17.20
C SER A 71 -24.80 -1.19 18.59
N ARG A 72 -24.45 -1.92 19.64
CA ARG A 72 -24.93 -1.67 21.03
C ARG A 72 -23.83 -1.18 21.96
N PHE A 73 -22.57 -1.31 21.58
CA PHE A 73 -21.44 -1.08 22.46
C PHE A 73 -20.25 -0.50 21.72
N SER A 74 -19.59 0.48 22.33
CA SER A 74 -18.33 1.04 21.84
C SER A 74 -17.36 1.22 23.02
N LEU A 75 -16.25 0.48 22.98
CA LEU A 75 -15.20 0.61 23.98
C LEU A 75 -14.51 1.97 23.82
N PRO A 76 -14.34 2.77 24.91
CA PRO A 76 -13.62 4.03 24.85
C PRO A 76 -12.17 3.85 24.34
N THR A 77 -11.66 4.82 23.59
CA THR A 77 -10.34 4.79 22.94
C THR A 77 -9.21 4.35 23.88
N GLN A 78 -9.15 4.94 25.09
CA GLN A 78 -8.11 4.65 26.09
C GLN A 78 -8.13 3.21 26.61
N GLN A 79 -9.22 2.48 26.41
CA GLN A 79 -9.36 1.09 26.84
C GLN A 79 -9.11 0.09 25.69
N ARG A 80 -8.94 0.54 24.45
CA ARG A 80 -8.75 -0.34 23.27
C ARG A 80 -7.37 -0.97 23.21
N ARG A 81 -6.37 -0.45 23.92
CA ARG A 81 -4.97 -0.90 23.89
C ARG A 81 -4.38 -0.82 22.47
N ILE A 82 -4.71 0.25 21.76
CA ILE A 82 -4.23 0.55 20.39
C ILE A 82 -3.32 1.77 20.46
N GLY A 83 -2.13 1.64 19.87
CA GLY A 83 -1.26 2.78 19.61
C GLY A 83 -1.73 3.52 18.36
N TYR A 84 -1.68 4.85 18.38
CA TYR A 84 -2.02 5.68 17.20
C TYR A 84 -0.91 6.70 16.94
N VAL A 85 -0.35 6.66 15.74
CA VAL A 85 0.69 7.57 15.27
C VAL A 85 0.11 8.40 14.12
N VAL A 86 -0.08 9.70 14.35
CA VAL A 86 -0.61 10.64 13.37
C VAL A 86 0.47 11.12 12.40
N GLN A 87 0.05 11.67 11.29
CA GLN A 87 0.87 12.10 10.16
C GLN A 87 2.10 12.94 10.52
N GLU A 88 1.96 13.88 11.43
CA GLU A 88 3.07 14.78 11.84
C GLU A 88 3.87 14.28 13.06
N GLY A 89 3.64 13.04 13.52
CA GLY A 89 4.32 12.52 14.71
C GLY A 89 4.17 13.41 15.95
N VAL A 90 2.99 14.04 16.11
CA VAL A 90 2.71 15.07 17.12
C VAL A 90 3.16 14.63 18.50
N LEU A 91 4.19 15.28 19.02
CA LEU A 91 4.71 15.09 20.37
C LEU A 91 4.18 16.19 21.30
N PHE A 92 4.13 15.90 22.58
CA PHE A 92 3.81 16.94 23.58
C PHE A 92 4.98 17.92 23.69
N PRO A 93 4.84 19.19 23.25
CA PRO A 93 5.97 20.11 23.10
C PRO A 93 6.62 20.54 24.42
N HIS A 94 5.87 20.46 25.51
CA HIS A 94 6.28 20.80 26.87
C HIS A 94 6.91 19.63 27.63
N LEU A 95 6.96 18.43 27.03
CA LEU A 95 7.54 17.23 27.63
C LEU A 95 8.83 16.86 26.91
N SER A 96 9.84 16.38 27.67
CA SER A 96 11.04 15.79 27.10
C SER A 96 10.69 14.48 26.36
N VAL A 97 11.64 13.95 25.58
CA VAL A 97 11.51 12.63 24.91
C VAL A 97 11.13 11.55 25.90
N TYR A 98 11.86 11.43 27.01
CA TYR A 98 11.57 10.49 28.08
C TYR A 98 10.12 10.62 28.58
N ARG A 99 9.68 11.84 28.85
CA ARG A 99 8.33 12.11 29.35
C ARG A 99 7.25 11.88 28.29
N ASN A 100 7.53 12.14 27.03
CA ASN A 100 6.64 11.79 25.92
C ASN A 100 6.39 10.28 25.87
N ILE A 101 7.45 9.47 26.00
CA ILE A 101 7.35 8.00 25.99
C ILE A 101 6.63 7.50 27.25
N ALA A 102 6.95 8.07 28.41
CA ALA A 102 6.35 7.71 29.69
C ALA A 102 4.84 8.01 29.76
N TYR A 103 4.35 8.94 28.93
CA TYR A 103 2.97 9.42 29.01
C TYR A 103 1.91 8.32 28.87
N GLY A 104 2.18 7.30 28.05
CA GLY A 104 1.28 6.16 27.84
C GLY A 104 1.34 5.08 28.92
N LEU A 105 2.27 5.17 29.86
CA LEU A 105 2.41 4.20 30.95
C LEU A 105 1.49 4.53 32.14
N SER A 106 1.26 3.55 33.00
CA SER A 106 0.21 3.54 34.04
C SER A 106 0.14 4.80 34.95
N ASN A 107 1.26 5.48 35.18
CA ASN A 107 1.30 6.69 36.00
C ASN A 107 1.66 7.96 35.21
N GLY A 108 1.85 7.89 33.89
CA GLY A 108 2.27 9.01 33.04
C GLY A 108 3.62 9.65 33.42
N LYS A 109 4.29 9.14 34.44
CA LYS A 109 5.54 9.68 34.99
C LYS A 109 6.76 8.83 34.65
N GLY A 110 6.58 7.55 34.32
CA GLY A 110 7.69 6.62 34.06
C GLY A 110 8.64 6.45 35.26
N SER A 111 8.10 6.48 36.48
CA SER A 111 8.92 6.54 37.69
C SER A 111 9.13 5.17 38.33
N SER A 112 8.30 4.17 38.02
CA SER A 112 8.51 2.81 38.53
C SER A 112 9.77 2.17 37.89
N PRO A 113 10.43 1.22 38.55
CA PRO A 113 11.55 0.49 37.97
C PRO A 113 11.15 -0.21 36.64
N GLN A 114 9.94 -0.78 36.57
CA GLN A 114 9.42 -1.44 35.40
C GLN A 114 9.20 -0.44 34.24
N ASP A 115 8.62 0.74 34.55
CA ASP A 115 8.43 1.80 33.55
C ASP A 115 9.78 2.26 32.96
N ARG A 116 10.80 2.46 33.81
CA ARG A 116 12.14 2.86 33.38
C ARG A 116 12.74 1.82 32.44
N GLN A 117 12.73 0.55 32.84
CA GLN A 117 13.23 -0.54 32.02
C GLN A 117 12.50 -0.59 30.68
N ARG A 118 11.16 -0.41 30.68
CA ARG A 118 10.36 -0.40 29.46
C ARG A 118 10.69 0.78 28.55
N ILE A 119 10.85 1.98 29.11
CA ILE A 119 11.22 3.19 28.35
C ILE A 119 12.61 3.00 27.74
N GLU A 120 13.58 2.52 28.49
CA GLU A 120 14.93 2.24 27.99
C GLU A 120 14.91 1.23 26.84
N ALA A 121 14.14 0.16 27.00
CA ALA A 121 13.99 -0.87 25.95
C ALA A 121 13.42 -0.29 24.64
N VAL A 122 12.33 0.50 24.70
CA VAL A 122 11.75 1.09 23.49
C VAL A 122 12.62 2.20 22.91
N MET A 123 13.35 2.95 23.73
CA MET A 123 14.32 3.95 23.26
C MET A 123 15.50 3.29 22.54
N SER A 124 15.99 2.19 23.06
CA SER A 124 17.02 1.38 22.40
C SER A 124 16.50 0.80 21.07
N LEU A 125 15.31 0.20 21.08
CA LEU A 125 14.66 -0.38 19.91
C LEU A 125 14.47 0.63 18.77
N THR A 126 14.16 1.89 19.11
CA THR A 126 13.93 2.98 18.14
C THR A 126 15.16 3.84 17.88
N GLY A 127 16.30 3.52 18.50
CA GLY A 127 17.58 4.22 18.29
C GLY A 127 17.58 5.70 18.75
N ILE A 128 16.93 6.00 19.88
CA ILE A 128 16.78 7.36 20.41
C ILE A 128 17.31 7.51 21.86
N GLY A 129 18.13 6.56 22.35
CA GLY A 129 18.62 6.53 23.72
C GLY A 129 19.27 7.84 24.19
N GLU A 130 20.08 8.44 23.32
CA GLU A 130 20.79 9.70 23.62
C GLU A 130 19.89 10.95 23.65
N LEU A 131 18.63 10.82 23.22
CA LEU A 131 17.71 11.95 23.10
C LEU A 131 16.79 12.13 24.31
N ALA A 132 16.92 11.32 25.37
CA ALA A 132 16.00 11.23 26.51
C ALA A 132 15.60 12.60 27.10
N ASN A 133 16.56 13.50 27.25
CA ASN A 133 16.37 14.81 27.90
C ASN A 133 16.03 15.94 26.91
N ARG A 134 16.02 15.66 25.58
CA ARG A 134 15.68 16.68 24.58
C ARG A 134 14.16 16.90 24.51
N PHE A 135 13.80 18.09 24.05
CA PHE A 135 12.42 18.48 23.78
C PHE A 135 12.12 18.37 22.28
N PRO A 136 10.83 18.24 21.87
CA PRO A 136 10.45 18.08 20.47
C PRO A 136 11.05 19.11 19.51
N HIS A 137 11.12 20.39 19.90
CA HIS A 137 11.69 21.46 19.08
C HIS A 137 13.21 21.33 18.84
N GLN A 138 13.89 20.45 19.56
CA GLN A 138 15.33 20.15 19.42
C GLN A 138 15.60 18.92 18.56
N LEU A 139 14.55 18.32 17.98
CA LEU A 139 14.61 17.08 17.22
C LEU A 139 14.35 17.34 15.74
N SER A 140 15.05 16.59 14.86
CA SER A 140 14.67 16.51 13.46
C SER A 140 13.33 15.79 13.27
N GLY A 141 12.66 16.00 12.14
CA GLY A 141 11.38 15.33 11.83
C GLY A 141 11.47 13.80 11.97
N GLY A 142 12.54 13.18 11.47
CA GLY A 142 12.75 11.74 11.62
C GLY A 142 13.00 11.29 13.07
N GLN A 143 13.64 12.12 13.91
CA GLN A 143 13.76 11.84 15.34
C GLN A 143 12.40 11.95 16.03
N GLN A 144 11.58 12.93 15.67
CA GLN A 144 10.22 13.06 16.20
C GLN A 144 9.36 11.84 15.85
N GLN A 145 9.45 11.32 14.63
CA GLN A 145 8.76 10.09 14.23
C GLN A 145 9.19 8.87 15.05
N ARG A 146 10.49 8.70 15.30
CA ARG A 146 10.99 7.62 16.17
C ARG A 146 10.54 7.75 17.61
N VAL A 147 10.44 8.97 18.13
CA VAL A 147 9.89 9.22 19.48
C VAL A 147 8.38 8.91 19.50
N ALA A 148 7.63 9.28 18.47
CA ALA A 148 6.21 8.94 18.35
C ALA A 148 5.98 7.42 18.32
N LEU A 149 6.82 6.68 17.58
CA LEU A 149 6.80 5.21 17.58
C LEU A 149 7.13 4.66 18.97
N ALA A 150 8.18 5.13 19.64
CA ALA A 150 8.55 4.67 20.97
C ALA A 150 7.42 4.92 21.98
N ARG A 151 6.76 6.08 21.92
CA ARG A 151 5.59 6.42 22.74
C ARG A 151 4.42 5.46 22.49
N ALA A 152 4.19 5.10 21.22
CA ALA A 152 3.13 4.17 20.85
C ALA A 152 3.44 2.73 21.30
N LEU A 153 4.71 2.31 21.28
CA LEU A 153 5.16 0.97 21.68
C LEU A 153 5.28 0.79 23.20
N ALA A 154 5.53 1.86 23.95
CA ALA A 154 5.79 1.77 25.40
C ALA A 154 4.66 1.05 26.17
N PRO A 155 3.35 1.32 25.91
CA PRO A 155 2.25 0.66 26.61
C PRO A 155 2.01 -0.80 26.20
N GLU A 156 2.84 -1.40 25.34
CA GLU A 156 2.65 -2.75 24.79
C GLU A 156 1.29 -2.92 24.12
N PRO A 157 0.98 -2.13 23.10
CA PRO A 157 -0.30 -2.19 22.44
C PRO A 157 -0.47 -3.52 21.68
N GLU A 158 -1.72 -3.95 21.51
CA GLU A 158 -2.05 -5.12 20.69
C GLU A 158 -1.97 -4.82 19.20
N LEU A 159 -2.14 -3.55 18.83
CA LEU A 159 -2.12 -3.03 17.48
C LEU A 159 -1.59 -1.59 17.46
N ILE A 160 -0.83 -1.23 16.43
CA ILE A 160 -0.48 0.18 16.16
C ILE A 160 -1.06 0.61 14.82
N LEU A 161 -1.66 1.78 14.80
CA LEU A 161 -2.22 2.42 13.61
C LEU A 161 -1.35 3.62 13.23
N PHE A 162 -0.98 3.69 11.95
CA PHE A 162 -0.18 4.76 11.37
C PHE A 162 -0.98 5.47 10.28
N ASP A 163 -1.22 6.77 10.48
CA ASP A 163 -1.91 7.62 9.51
C ASP A 163 -0.89 8.47 8.75
N GLU A 164 -0.48 8.02 7.56
CA GLU A 164 0.52 8.65 6.68
C GLU A 164 1.83 9.07 7.42
N PRO A 165 2.49 8.17 8.15
CA PRO A 165 3.54 8.54 9.09
C PRO A 165 4.80 9.12 8.43
N PHE A 166 4.98 8.98 7.12
CA PHE A 166 6.20 9.40 6.41
C PHE A 166 5.98 10.55 5.44
N SER A 167 4.75 11.06 5.27
CA SER A 167 4.41 12.07 4.27
C SER A 167 5.11 13.42 4.48
N ALA A 168 5.38 13.80 5.73
CA ALA A 168 6.03 15.06 6.09
C ALA A 168 7.57 15.04 5.98
N LEU A 169 8.18 13.91 5.59
CA LEU A 169 9.64 13.78 5.49
C LEU A 169 10.11 14.01 4.05
N ASP A 170 11.32 14.57 3.91
CA ASP A 170 12.00 14.61 2.62
C ASP A 170 12.32 13.18 2.12
N GLU A 171 12.43 13.01 0.81
CA GLU A 171 12.51 11.69 0.17
C GLU A 171 13.70 10.85 0.66
N HIS A 172 14.86 11.48 0.84
CA HIS A 172 16.08 10.76 1.24
C HIS A 172 15.98 10.26 2.70
N LEU A 173 15.49 11.13 3.59
CA LEU A 173 15.30 10.81 4.99
C LEU A 173 14.13 9.82 5.19
N ARG A 174 13.07 9.91 4.38
CA ARG A 174 11.89 9.05 4.40
C ARG A 174 12.26 7.57 4.29
N GLN A 175 13.06 7.19 3.29
CA GLN A 175 13.46 5.80 3.07
C GLN A 175 14.27 5.22 4.26
N LYS A 176 15.14 6.03 4.85
CA LYS A 176 15.93 5.62 6.03
C LYS A 176 15.04 5.42 7.25
N ILE A 177 14.24 6.43 7.60
CA ILE A 177 13.36 6.38 8.78
C ILE A 177 12.33 5.26 8.65
N ARG A 178 11.75 5.08 7.47
CA ARG A 178 10.82 3.98 7.18
C ARG A 178 11.43 2.62 7.50
N ARG A 179 12.63 2.32 6.97
CA ARG A 179 13.32 1.06 7.25
C ARG A 179 13.59 0.84 8.74
N GLU A 180 14.04 1.87 9.44
CA GLU A 180 14.33 1.79 10.87
C GLU A 180 13.03 1.54 11.69
N MET A 181 11.95 2.24 11.38
CA MET A 181 10.65 2.07 12.06
C MET A 181 10.05 0.69 11.80
N LEU A 182 10.05 0.21 10.56
CA LEU A 182 9.54 -1.12 10.22
C LEU A 182 10.39 -2.22 10.86
N HIS A 183 11.70 -2.04 10.93
CA HIS A 183 12.60 -2.97 11.63
C HIS A 183 12.26 -3.04 13.13
N ALA A 184 12.09 -1.90 13.79
CA ALA A 184 11.71 -1.84 15.20
C ALA A 184 10.35 -2.51 15.46
N LEU A 185 9.35 -2.30 14.57
CA LEU A 185 8.05 -2.96 14.66
C LEU A 185 8.16 -4.50 14.50
N ARG A 186 8.93 -4.97 13.53
CA ARG A 186 9.16 -6.42 13.35
C ARG A 186 9.84 -7.03 14.57
N GLN A 187 10.83 -6.36 15.14
CA GLN A 187 11.51 -6.83 16.36
C GLN A 187 10.59 -6.85 17.58
N SER A 188 9.65 -5.91 17.68
CA SER A 188 8.67 -5.89 18.79
C SER A 188 7.59 -6.96 18.65
N GLY A 189 7.40 -7.56 17.47
CA GLY A 189 6.30 -8.50 17.17
C GLY A 189 4.92 -7.86 17.20
N THR A 190 4.84 -6.51 17.20
CA THR A 190 3.57 -5.77 17.26
C THR A 190 2.94 -5.72 15.87
N SER A 191 1.64 -6.01 15.79
CA SER A 191 0.87 -5.88 14.55
C SER A 191 0.65 -4.41 14.22
N ALA A 192 0.64 -4.06 12.93
CA ALA A 192 0.48 -2.67 12.51
C ALA A 192 -0.40 -2.52 11.27
N ILE A 193 -1.16 -1.42 11.22
CA ILE A 193 -1.85 -0.96 10.02
C ILE A 193 -1.29 0.41 9.63
N PHE A 194 -0.84 0.51 8.38
CA PHE A 194 -0.35 1.74 7.78
C PHE A 194 -1.35 2.26 6.76
N VAL A 195 -1.71 3.53 6.85
CA VAL A 195 -2.37 4.24 5.75
C VAL A 195 -1.31 4.97 4.95
N THR A 196 -1.33 4.80 3.65
CA THR A 196 -0.48 5.52 2.71
C THR A 196 -1.19 5.73 1.38
N HIS A 197 -0.73 6.72 0.61
CA HIS A 197 -1.07 6.90 -0.80
C HIS A 197 0.12 6.51 -1.71
N ASP A 198 1.26 6.16 -1.13
CA ASP A 198 2.48 5.76 -1.84
C ASP A 198 2.44 4.25 -2.15
N ARG A 199 2.32 3.91 -3.45
CA ARG A 199 2.27 2.53 -3.94
C ARG A 199 3.59 1.79 -3.67
N ASP A 200 4.72 2.46 -3.88
CA ASP A 200 6.05 1.86 -3.72
C ASP A 200 6.32 1.52 -2.25
N GLU A 201 5.83 2.35 -1.35
CA GLU A 201 5.87 2.08 0.07
C GLU A 201 5.12 0.79 0.42
N ALA A 202 3.87 0.67 -0.03
CA ALA A 202 3.03 -0.48 0.25
C ALA A 202 3.59 -1.76 -0.41
N LEU A 203 3.96 -1.68 -1.70
CA LEU A 203 4.51 -2.82 -2.45
C LEU A 203 5.81 -3.36 -1.87
N SER A 204 6.68 -2.46 -1.34
CA SER A 204 8.00 -2.84 -0.84
C SER A 204 8.00 -3.38 0.59
N HIS A 205 7.02 -3.02 1.41
CA HIS A 205 7.12 -3.23 2.86
C HIS A 205 5.95 -3.97 3.50
N ALA A 206 4.80 -4.03 2.84
CA ALA A 206 3.63 -4.71 3.37
C ALA A 206 3.77 -6.23 3.36
N ASP A 207 3.26 -6.88 4.39
CA ASP A 207 2.98 -8.32 4.33
C ASP A 207 1.70 -8.59 3.52
N ARG A 208 0.70 -7.71 3.69
CA ARG A 208 -0.51 -7.63 2.84
C ARG A 208 -0.92 -6.17 2.63
N ILE A 209 -1.59 -5.93 1.52
CA ILE A 209 -2.17 -4.63 1.17
C ILE A 209 -3.68 -4.81 1.02
N ALA A 210 -4.45 -3.92 1.64
CA ALA A 210 -5.87 -3.77 1.38
C ALA A 210 -6.08 -2.53 0.50
N VAL A 211 -6.59 -2.74 -0.70
CA VAL A 211 -6.92 -1.65 -1.65
C VAL A 211 -8.32 -1.16 -1.35
N LEU A 212 -8.43 0.10 -0.94
CA LEU A 212 -9.69 0.75 -0.61
C LEU A 212 -10.09 1.73 -1.73
N SER A 213 -11.31 1.63 -2.23
CA SER A 213 -11.92 2.60 -3.17
C SER A 213 -13.39 2.78 -2.82
N ASP A 214 -13.87 4.03 -2.90
CA ASP A 214 -15.28 4.40 -2.68
C ASP A 214 -15.90 3.81 -1.41
N GLY A 215 -15.11 3.75 -0.34
CA GLY A 215 -15.52 3.21 0.94
C GLY A 215 -15.57 1.68 1.01
N ARG A 216 -15.09 0.94 0.00
CA ARG A 216 -15.06 -0.52 -0.04
C ARG A 216 -13.64 -1.06 -0.17
N ILE A 217 -13.38 -2.22 0.38
CA ILE A 217 -12.14 -2.96 0.11
C ILE A 217 -12.34 -3.75 -1.18
N LEU A 218 -11.57 -3.40 -2.22
CA LEU A 218 -11.59 -4.10 -3.50
C LEU A 218 -10.91 -5.47 -3.40
N GLN A 219 -9.75 -5.50 -2.74
CA GLN A 219 -8.96 -6.73 -2.56
C GLN A 219 -8.01 -6.55 -1.37
N THR A 220 -7.74 -7.64 -0.66
CA THR A 220 -6.68 -7.72 0.36
C THR A 220 -5.82 -8.94 0.07
N ASP A 221 -4.56 -8.71 -0.32
CA ASP A 221 -3.63 -9.79 -0.64
C ASP A 221 -2.16 -9.37 -0.43
N THR A 222 -1.23 -10.29 -0.67
CA THR A 222 0.21 -9.98 -0.70
C THR A 222 0.51 -9.01 -1.86
N PRO A 223 1.56 -8.15 -1.75
CA PRO A 223 1.94 -7.22 -2.80
C PRO A 223 2.06 -7.87 -4.18
N ARG A 224 2.73 -9.02 -4.25
CA ARG A 224 2.95 -9.75 -5.50
C ARG A 224 1.66 -10.24 -6.15
N ARG A 225 0.70 -10.76 -5.35
CA ARG A 225 -0.58 -11.22 -5.88
C ARG A 225 -1.46 -10.06 -6.34
N LEU A 226 -1.49 -8.96 -5.59
CA LEU A 226 -2.19 -7.75 -6.02
C LEU A 226 -1.68 -7.21 -7.35
N TYR A 227 -0.37 -7.28 -7.58
CA TYR A 227 0.26 -6.75 -8.80
C TYR A 227 0.04 -7.64 -10.02
N TRP A 228 0.26 -8.98 -9.86
CA TRP A 228 0.26 -9.94 -10.96
C TRP A 228 -1.02 -10.75 -11.11
N SER A 229 -1.91 -10.74 -10.11
CA SER A 229 -3.17 -11.49 -10.11
C SER A 229 -4.27 -10.67 -9.39
N PRO A 230 -4.51 -9.41 -9.80
CA PRO A 230 -5.56 -8.58 -9.21
C PRO A 230 -6.94 -9.17 -9.51
N SER A 231 -7.87 -9.01 -8.56
CA SER A 231 -9.24 -9.55 -8.68
C SER A 231 -10.17 -8.71 -9.56
N SER A 232 -9.80 -7.44 -9.79
CA SER A 232 -10.60 -6.51 -10.62
C SER A 232 -9.69 -5.55 -11.38
N LEU A 233 -10.23 -4.98 -12.46
CA LEU A 233 -9.54 -3.95 -13.24
C LEU A 233 -9.21 -2.73 -12.37
N ALA A 234 -10.13 -2.31 -11.51
CA ALA A 234 -9.93 -1.18 -10.60
C ALA A 234 -8.75 -1.42 -9.63
N ALA A 235 -8.66 -2.61 -9.03
CA ALA A 235 -7.52 -2.98 -8.19
C ALA A 235 -6.20 -2.99 -8.97
N ALA A 236 -6.22 -3.54 -10.20
CA ALA A 236 -5.06 -3.57 -11.08
C ALA A 236 -4.53 -2.18 -11.45
N GLN A 237 -5.42 -1.27 -11.85
CA GLN A 237 -5.08 0.11 -12.22
C GLN A 237 -4.56 0.91 -11.02
N PHE A 238 -5.07 0.60 -9.83
CA PHE A 238 -4.68 1.32 -8.63
C PHE A 238 -3.29 0.92 -8.13
N ILE A 239 -2.92 -0.36 -8.25
CA ILE A 239 -1.67 -0.89 -7.66
C ILE A 239 -0.43 -0.58 -8.50
N GLY A 240 -0.55 -0.30 -9.78
CA GLY A 240 0.57 -0.01 -10.67
C GLY A 240 0.13 0.61 -12.00
N ASP A 241 1.08 1.17 -12.72
CA ASP A 241 0.80 1.73 -14.04
C ASP A 241 0.33 0.64 -15.00
N SER A 242 -0.58 1.00 -15.89
CA SER A 242 -1.25 0.02 -16.75
C SER A 242 -1.71 0.63 -18.05
N ILE A 243 -1.61 -0.16 -19.11
CA ILE A 243 -2.19 0.11 -20.42
C ILE A 243 -3.43 -0.77 -20.51
N VAL A 244 -4.60 -0.14 -20.64
CA VAL A 244 -5.89 -0.83 -20.69
C VAL A 244 -6.49 -0.66 -22.07
N LEU A 245 -6.84 -1.77 -22.72
CA LEU A 245 -7.34 -1.82 -24.08
C LEU A 245 -8.63 -2.63 -24.13
N ASP A 246 -9.54 -2.27 -25.05
CA ASP A 246 -10.64 -3.14 -25.41
C ASP A 246 -10.10 -4.36 -26.14
N ALA A 247 -10.54 -5.55 -25.75
CA ALA A 247 -10.04 -6.80 -26.31
C ALA A 247 -11.10 -7.90 -26.34
N GLN A 248 -10.88 -8.86 -27.23
CA GLN A 248 -11.65 -10.10 -27.30
C GLN A 248 -10.75 -11.26 -26.88
N ARG A 249 -11.15 -11.99 -25.84
CA ARG A 249 -10.49 -13.22 -25.41
C ARG A 249 -10.87 -14.38 -26.31
N SER A 250 -9.88 -15.17 -26.74
CA SER A 250 -10.09 -16.39 -27.51
C SER A 250 -10.96 -17.42 -26.73
N SER A 251 -11.65 -18.30 -27.44
CA SER A 251 -12.50 -19.32 -26.85
C SER A 251 -11.75 -20.31 -25.94
N ASP A 252 -10.47 -20.57 -26.24
CA ASP A 252 -9.59 -21.41 -25.43
C ASP A 252 -9.00 -20.68 -24.20
N GLY A 253 -9.22 -19.36 -24.11
CA GLY A 253 -8.78 -18.54 -22.99
C GLY A 253 -7.28 -18.26 -22.93
N THR A 254 -6.50 -18.64 -23.94
CA THR A 254 -5.03 -18.53 -23.92
C THR A 254 -4.51 -17.20 -24.43
N GLN A 255 -5.31 -16.47 -25.22
CA GLN A 255 -4.91 -15.23 -25.86
C GLN A 255 -6.06 -14.22 -25.84
N ALA A 256 -5.70 -12.93 -26.00
CA ALA A 256 -6.67 -11.87 -26.28
C ALA A 256 -6.19 -11.00 -27.44
N GLN A 257 -7.12 -10.64 -28.31
CA GLN A 257 -6.91 -9.77 -29.46
C GLN A 257 -7.40 -8.36 -29.12
N CYS A 258 -6.58 -7.36 -29.39
CA CYS A 258 -6.90 -5.95 -29.21
C CYS A 258 -6.37 -5.10 -30.38
N ALA A 259 -6.51 -3.77 -30.28
CA ALA A 259 -6.03 -2.83 -31.32
C ALA A 259 -4.52 -2.90 -31.58
N LEU A 260 -3.72 -3.33 -30.59
CA LEU A 260 -2.26 -3.49 -30.74
C LEU A 260 -1.87 -4.86 -31.34
N GLY A 261 -2.75 -5.84 -31.35
CA GLY A 261 -2.47 -7.20 -31.78
C GLY A 261 -2.92 -8.25 -30.77
N THR A 262 -2.30 -9.43 -30.81
CA THR A 262 -2.65 -10.57 -29.96
C THR A 262 -1.64 -10.72 -28.82
N PHE A 263 -2.15 -10.85 -27.60
CA PHE A 263 -1.36 -11.01 -26.37
C PHE A 263 -1.64 -12.36 -25.71
N PRO A 264 -0.60 -13.06 -25.22
CA PRO A 264 -0.80 -14.24 -24.39
C PRO A 264 -1.40 -13.85 -23.04
N LEU A 265 -2.35 -14.62 -22.54
CA LEU A 265 -3.00 -14.38 -21.25
C LEU A 265 -2.36 -15.20 -20.14
N ALA A 266 -2.32 -14.62 -18.94
CA ALA A 266 -2.07 -15.39 -17.74
C ALA A 266 -3.14 -16.48 -17.63
N ALA A 267 -2.74 -17.73 -17.41
CA ALA A 267 -3.65 -18.85 -17.27
C ALA A 267 -4.63 -18.56 -16.12
N ALA A 268 -5.86 -18.22 -16.46
CA ALA A 268 -6.94 -18.18 -15.50
C ALA A 268 -7.58 -19.57 -15.44
N PRO A 269 -7.95 -20.08 -14.27
CA PRO A 269 -8.79 -21.27 -14.16
C PRO A 269 -10.20 -20.89 -14.64
N GLN A 270 -10.45 -20.96 -15.93
CA GLN A 270 -11.74 -20.61 -16.50
C GLN A 270 -12.17 -21.69 -17.47
N THR A 271 -13.40 -22.13 -17.30
CA THR A 271 -14.12 -22.96 -18.28
C THR A 271 -14.00 -22.35 -19.67
N PRO A 272 -13.60 -23.13 -20.67
CA PRO A 272 -13.63 -22.66 -22.06
C PRO A 272 -15.03 -22.12 -22.37
N SER A 273 -15.08 -20.99 -23.06
CA SER A 273 -16.33 -20.39 -23.51
C SER A 273 -16.58 -20.81 -24.97
N GLU A 274 -17.84 -21.07 -25.32
CA GLU A 274 -18.22 -21.42 -26.72
C GLU A 274 -17.98 -20.25 -27.70
N HIS A 275 -17.88 -19.00 -27.16
CA HIS A 275 -17.67 -17.79 -27.96
C HIS A 275 -16.56 -16.91 -27.39
N PRO A 276 -15.89 -16.09 -28.24
CA PRO A 276 -14.99 -15.05 -27.78
C PRO A 276 -15.70 -14.13 -26.78
N ILE A 277 -15.01 -13.75 -25.72
CA ILE A 277 -15.54 -12.88 -24.68
C ILE A 277 -14.93 -11.49 -24.84
N GLU A 278 -15.78 -10.48 -24.99
CA GLU A 278 -15.35 -9.07 -24.93
C GLU A 278 -14.94 -8.69 -23.50
N GLY A 279 -14.00 -7.75 -23.36
CA GLY A 279 -13.54 -7.28 -22.07
C GLY A 279 -12.39 -6.29 -22.18
N LYS A 280 -11.69 -6.11 -21.08
CA LYS A 280 -10.50 -5.23 -20.98
C LYS A 280 -9.24 -6.07 -20.83
N LEU A 281 -8.28 -5.79 -21.69
CA LEU A 281 -6.92 -6.30 -21.58
C LEU A 281 -6.08 -5.28 -20.81
N LEU A 282 -5.33 -5.73 -19.82
CA LEU A 282 -4.38 -4.93 -19.10
C LEU A 282 -2.97 -5.48 -19.29
N VAL A 283 -2.05 -4.62 -19.69
CA VAL A 283 -0.63 -4.89 -19.76
C VAL A 283 0.13 -3.85 -18.94
N ARG A 284 1.27 -4.23 -18.38
CA ARG A 284 2.13 -3.32 -17.64
C ARG A 284 3.19 -2.73 -18.58
N PRO A 285 3.55 -1.42 -18.44
CA PRO A 285 4.61 -0.83 -19.26
C PRO A 285 5.93 -1.60 -19.19
N GLU A 286 6.33 -2.08 -18.02
CA GLU A 286 7.57 -2.84 -17.82
C GLU A 286 7.58 -4.23 -18.45
N GLN A 287 6.47 -4.69 -18.99
CA GLN A 287 6.42 -5.91 -19.81
C GLN A 287 6.89 -5.68 -21.25
N PHE A 288 7.08 -4.42 -21.63
CA PHE A 288 7.67 -4.08 -22.92
C PHE A 288 9.17 -3.87 -22.77
N VAL A 289 9.96 -4.55 -23.61
CA VAL A 289 11.41 -4.44 -23.66
C VAL A 289 11.79 -3.76 -24.94
N LEU A 290 12.55 -2.66 -24.84
CA LEU A 290 13.12 -1.95 -25.97
C LEU A 290 14.25 -2.78 -26.57
N THR A 291 14.16 -3.09 -27.88
CA THR A 291 15.20 -3.83 -28.60
C THR A 291 15.77 -2.99 -29.74
N GLU A 292 17.08 -3.10 -29.95
CA GLU A 292 17.69 -2.57 -31.18
C GLU A 292 17.13 -3.34 -32.38
N THR A 293 16.93 -2.61 -33.48
CA THR A 293 16.30 -3.12 -34.71
C THR A 293 16.96 -4.37 -35.31
N ALA A 294 18.19 -4.70 -34.91
CA ALA A 294 18.99 -5.82 -35.41
C ALA A 294 18.91 -7.12 -34.60
N ASN A 295 18.41 -7.11 -33.34
CA ASN A 295 18.62 -8.18 -32.39
C ASN A 295 17.33 -8.91 -31.92
N VAL A 296 16.31 -9.04 -32.76
CA VAL A 296 15.19 -9.95 -32.42
C VAL A 296 15.62 -11.38 -32.77
N PRO A 297 15.74 -12.30 -31.79
CA PRO A 297 16.08 -13.70 -32.07
C PRO A 297 15.05 -14.32 -33.02
N PRO A 298 15.47 -15.08 -34.05
CA PRO A 298 14.58 -15.64 -35.07
C PRO A 298 13.57 -16.69 -34.54
N HIS A 299 13.60 -17.03 -33.25
CA HIS A 299 12.71 -17.98 -32.59
C HIS A 299 11.84 -17.35 -31.50
N ASN A 300 11.70 -16.02 -31.47
CA ASN A 300 10.87 -15.36 -30.46
C ASN A 300 9.38 -15.50 -30.85
N THR A 301 8.62 -16.27 -30.08
CA THR A 301 7.15 -16.42 -30.21
C THR A 301 6.41 -15.25 -29.55
N GLN A 302 7.13 -14.27 -29.00
CA GLN A 302 6.56 -13.14 -28.29
C GLN A 302 6.09 -12.06 -29.25
N PRO A 303 5.00 -11.33 -28.93
CA PRO A 303 4.53 -10.22 -29.77
C PRO A 303 5.57 -9.10 -29.87
N VAL A 304 5.79 -8.61 -31.07
CA VAL A 304 6.73 -7.50 -31.39
C VAL A 304 5.93 -6.34 -31.97
N PHE A 305 6.16 -5.14 -31.45
CA PHE A 305 5.45 -3.93 -31.83
C PHE A 305 6.44 -2.87 -32.34
N GLY A 306 6.05 -2.12 -33.37
CA GLY A 306 6.71 -0.87 -33.74
C GLY A 306 6.12 0.27 -32.91
N ALA A 307 6.95 1.04 -32.25
CA ALA A 307 6.54 2.19 -31.44
C ALA A 307 7.30 3.44 -31.88
N LYS A 308 6.60 4.58 -31.91
CA LYS A 308 7.21 5.89 -32.11
C LYS A 308 7.62 6.48 -30.76
N VAL A 309 8.85 6.99 -30.69
CA VAL A 309 9.34 7.71 -29.50
C VAL A 309 8.81 9.14 -29.54
N GLU A 310 7.98 9.50 -28.55
CA GLU A 310 7.42 10.86 -28.42
C GLU A 310 8.37 11.77 -27.65
N SER A 311 8.89 11.31 -26.51
CA SER A 311 9.85 12.06 -25.70
C SER A 311 10.74 11.14 -24.88
N ILE A 312 11.87 11.69 -24.42
CA ILE A 312 12.85 10.99 -23.58
C ILE A 312 13.22 11.91 -22.43
N GLU A 313 13.16 11.38 -21.20
CA GLU A 313 13.50 12.10 -19.99
C GLU A 313 14.51 11.29 -19.16
N PHE A 314 15.71 11.82 -18.98
CA PHE A 314 16.72 11.19 -18.13
C PHE A 314 16.47 11.51 -16.66
N LYS A 315 16.21 10.48 -15.85
CA LYS A 315 15.92 10.57 -14.40
C LYS A 315 17.04 10.04 -13.49
N GLY A 316 18.25 10.02 -14.00
CA GLY A 316 19.45 9.56 -13.27
C GLY A 316 19.59 8.05 -13.24
N ARG A 317 18.75 7.34 -12.47
CA ARG A 317 18.80 5.87 -12.34
C ARG A 317 18.20 5.14 -13.54
N TYR A 318 17.30 5.78 -14.26
CA TYR A 318 16.62 5.24 -15.43
C TYR A 318 16.30 6.38 -16.40
N THR A 319 15.95 6.01 -17.60
CA THR A 319 15.42 6.90 -18.62
C THR A 319 13.96 6.57 -18.86
N ALA A 320 13.09 7.55 -18.74
CA ALA A 320 11.67 7.43 -19.09
C ALA A 320 11.51 7.74 -20.58
N VAL A 321 11.00 6.78 -21.34
CA VAL A 321 10.76 6.89 -22.77
C VAL A 321 9.26 6.86 -23.01
N ALA A 322 8.69 7.99 -23.46
CA ALA A 322 7.30 8.05 -23.87
C ALA A 322 7.14 7.46 -25.27
N LEU A 323 6.30 6.48 -25.42
CA LEU A 323 6.10 5.66 -26.60
C LEU A 323 4.67 5.74 -27.08
N ASN A 324 4.47 5.67 -28.37
CA ASN A 324 3.18 5.60 -29.04
C ASN A 324 3.13 4.39 -29.96
N ILE A 325 2.18 3.49 -29.72
CA ILE A 325 1.88 2.35 -30.58
C ILE A 325 0.45 2.53 -31.10
N ASN A 326 0.29 2.85 -32.37
CA ASN A 326 -1.04 2.97 -33.02
C ASN A 326 -2.03 3.88 -32.26
N GLY A 327 -1.54 4.99 -31.67
CA GLY A 327 -2.35 5.91 -30.88
C GLY A 327 -2.45 5.60 -29.38
N VAL A 328 -1.90 4.48 -28.93
CA VAL A 328 -1.80 4.13 -27.51
C VAL A 328 -0.48 4.66 -26.97
N CYS A 329 -0.54 5.64 -26.07
CA CYS A 329 0.63 6.29 -25.48
C CYS A 329 0.89 5.73 -24.06
N PHE A 330 2.15 5.43 -23.76
CA PHE A 330 2.60 5.04 -22.43
C PHE A 330 4.07 5.38 -22.22
N THR A 331 4.53 5.37 -20.98
CA THR A 331 5.93 5.61 -20.64
C THR A 331 6.58 4.30 -20.19
N LEU A 332 7.76 4.02 -20.73
CA LEU A 332 8.60 2.90 -20.35
C LEU A 332 9.82 3.43 -19.60
N ASP A 333 10.02 2.98 -18.39
CA ASP A 333 11.25 3.23 -17.63
C ASP A 333 12.28 2.17 -17.97
N THR A 334 13.44 2.60 -18.48
CA THR A 334 14.52 1.69 -18.86
C THR A 334 15.86 2.11 -18.23
N VAL A 335 16.60 1.15 -17.68
CA VAL A 335 17.94 1.39 -17.10
C VAL A 335 18.97 1.60 -18.22
N HIS A 336 18.82 0.89 -19.32
CA HIS A 336 19.69 0.95 -20.48
C HIS A 336 18.87 1.42 -21.70
N ALA A 337 18.66 2.73 -21.80
CA ALA A 337 18.06 3.27 -23.02
C ALA A 337 19.07 3.09 -24.18
N PRO A 338 18.70 2.43 -25.29
CA PRO A 338 19.49 2.52 -26.50
C PRO A 338 19.58 4.00 -26.94
N PRO A 339 20.56 4.36 -27.77
CA PRO A 339 20.69 5.72 -28.28
C PRO A 339 19.54 6.03 -29.26
N VAL A 340 18.41 6.46 -28.69
CA VAL A 340 17.18 6.81 -29.42
C VAL A 340 16.87 8.28 -29.21
N CYS A 341 16.26 8.91 -30.21
CA CYS A 341 15.82 10.30 -30.18
C CYS A 341 14.30 10.40 -30.33
N SER A 342 13.74 11.53 -29.91
CA SER A 342 12.32 11.82 -30.18
C SER A 342 12.07 11.81 -31.69
N GLY A 343 11.00 11.14 -32.12
CA GLY A 343 10.62 10.90 -33.50
C GLY A 343 11.13 9.56 -34.08
N ASP A 344 12.07 8.90 -33.43
CA ASP A 344 12.56 7.58 -33.88
C ASP A 344 11.46 6.51 -33.77
N THR A 345 11.60 5.50 -34.61
CA THR A 345 10.78 4.27 -34.51
C THR A 345 11.62 3.16 -33.88
N VAL A 346 11.14 2.61 -32.82
CA VAL A 346 11.77 1.53 -32.05
C VAL A 346 10.94 0.25 -32.12
N ARG A 347 11.57 -0.88 -31.81
CA ARG A 347 10.87 -2.15 -31.61
C ARG A 347 10.73 -2.46 -30.13
N LEU A 348 9.55 -2.92 -29.77
CA LEU A 348 9.21 -3.39 -28.44
C LEU A 348 8.84 -4.86 -28.51
N VAL A 349 9.44 -5.65 -27.63
CA VAL A 349 9.06 -7.05 -27.41
C VAL A 349 8.22 -7.10 -26.16
N PHE A 350 7.05 -7.72 -26.22
CA PHE A 350 6.23 -7.94 -25.02
C PHE A 350 6.66 -9.23 -24.34
N GLU A 351 6.96 -9.15 -23.06
CA GLU A 351 7.40 -10.27 -22.22
C GLU A 351 6.36 -10.63 -21.16
N GLY A 352 6.11 -11.92 -20.98
CA GLY A 352 5.16 -12.44 -20.00
C GLY A 352 3.74 -12.59 -20.55
N THR A 353 2.76 -12.35 -19.71
CA THR A 353 1.33 -12.55 -20.03
C THR A 353 0.52 -11.32 -19.60
N ALA A 354 -0.50 -11.02 -20.38
CA ALA A 354 -1.45 -9.95 -20.07
C ALA A 354 -2.56 -10.43 -19.13
N LEU A 355 -3.21 -9.49 -18.47
CA LEU A 355 -4.39 -9.74 -17.65
C LEU A 355 -5.66 -9.42 -18.45
N PHE A 356 -6.67 -10.25 -18.32
CA PHE A 356 -7.96 -10.03 -18.98
C PHE A 356 -9.08 -9.95 -17.94
N PHE A 357 -9.89 -8.91 -18.08
CA PHE A 357 -11.05 -8.65 -17.23
C PHE A 357 -12.31 -8.68 -18.09
N PRO A 358 -13.22 -9.63 -17.87
CA PRO A 358 -14.53 -9.62 -18.53
C PRO A 358 -15.33 -8.39 -18.10
N PRO A 359 -16.37 -7.98 -18.83
CA PRO A 359 -17.29 -6.93 -18.39
C PRO A 359 -17.81 -7.26 -16.98
N GLU A 360 -17.90 -6.27 -16.11
CA GLU A 360 -18.57 -6.45 -14.82
C GLU A 360 -20.03 -6.82 -15.11
N GLN A 361 -20.46 -7.94 -14.58
CA GLN A 361 -21.89 -8.30 -14.59
C GLN A 361 -22.57 -7.35 -13.60
N GLU A 362 -23.49 -6.51 -14.09
CA GLU A 362 -24.32 -5.61 -13.29
C GLU A 362 -25.14 -6.34 -12.21
#